data_c42e0d54d1d318fa52105263f0d43116
#
_entry.id   c42e0d54d1d318fa52105263f0d43116
#
_cell.length_a   1.000
_cell.length_b   1.000
_cell.length_c   1.000
_cell.angle_alpha   90.00
_cell.angle_beta   90.00
_cell.angle_gamma   90.00
#
_symmetry.space_group_name_H-M   'P 1'
#
loop_
_entity.id
_entity.type
_entity.pdbx_description
1 polymer ?
#
loop_
_entity_poly.entity_id
_entity_poly.type
_entity_poly.pdbx_seq_one_letter_code
_entity_poly.pdbx_strand_id
1 'polypeptide(L)'
;MMRLLITGPVRARPAGFAGEQSRDLQTVDSRVFAVRVADEAREASGTIYVRLGAATLRVERRLSNLALTSATVTIAGEERSLPDEEALRAYIAEAMQFAQFEDAVRLLDRVVFYLEGRQSLVWDLAAQFEVFRALLTPQSSAALRKLEGEIISADSAARNLSATLFKILQRRDKEREKAKTADDTRARLAASQAQRDRLRSQEAAILAELQQAEEDRADHRLRVKRAEHEADAAAQTYEKLKFEVLRQAFAGVKPNEQYVFLRLISERLCLACNKPAENAAKEIERRRDEGRCLVCGNPRDHDDKVTHLSEALQGKSDEAYRALDAAREAVAIAEATYIESDARVKAHLNDLYKVRLGMEEAEQTVRRLRKLLPSEESAELAMEEDRIATLRREVQAFRDDRDDAERQIDELLEDLKRAAERVRETLEARFHKRAAPFFAERVRLVYAPRETRIGQGGRVFSFPAFEIEMTSGATQGEFVRRRADQVSLSQREYLDIIFRMAIIDVLSSSGGSLVVDGPEGSVDAVFAERAGDLFSNFAAGTDLSTILACNIVEGGFIPQTLRLFPTAEARRNRVVNLIKSATPTAALRELRPEYERKVEEILSERPRH
;
A
#
# COMPACT_ATOMS: atom_id res chain seq x y z
N MET A 1 2.71 -21.83 1.14
CA MET A 1 2.62 -22.85 2.20
C MET A 1 3.19 -22.36 3.53
N MET A 2 4.47 -21.99 3.62
CA MET A 2 5.13 -21.57 4.89
C MET A 2 4.31 -20.59 5.71
N ARG A 3 3.85 -19.49 5.10
CA ARG A 3 3.03 -18.49 5.78
C ARG A 3 1.80 -19.09 6.45
N LEU A 4 1.02 -19.90 5.72
CA LEU A 4 -0.21 -20.51 6.23
C LEU A 4 0.06 -21.56 7.33
N LEU A 5 1.22 -22.19 7.34
CA LEU A 5 1.62 -23.05 8.46
C LEU A 5 1.87 -22.24 9.72
N ILE A 6 2.43 -21.04 9.61
CA ILE A 6 2.67 -20.15 10.76
C ILE A 6 1.36 -19.53 11.24
N THR A 7 0.64 -18.84 10.34
CA THR A 7 -0.50 -17.99 10.71
C THR A 7 -1.85 -18.69 10.75
N GLY A 8 -1.95 -19.92 10.22
CA GLY A 8 -3.23 -20.56 9.95
C GLY A 8 -3.93 -19.93 8.73
N PRO A 9 -5.24 -20.20 8.54
CA PRO A 9 -6.01 -19.75 7.39
C PRO A 9 -6.41 -18.28 7.49
N VAL A 10 -5.46 -17.40 7.80
CA VAL A 10 -5.68 -15.95 7.90
C VAL A 10 -4.62 -15.18 7.12
N ARG A 11 -4.98 -13.99 6.66
CA ARG A 11 -4.06 -13.05 6.02
C ARG A 11 -4.43 -11.61 6.37
N ALA A 12 -3.51 -10.69 6.20
CA ALA A 12 -3.80 -9.27 6.28
C ALA A 12 -4.75 -8.87 5.13
N ARG A 13 -5.75 -8.05 5.43
CA ARG A 13 -6.56 -7.39 4.41
C ARG A 13 -5.71 -6.37 3.65
N PRO A 14 -6.15 -5.93 2.45
CA PRO A 14 -5.54 -4.78 1.80
C PRO A 14 -5.46 -3.61 2.78
N ALA A 15 -4.32 -2.94 2.81
CA ALA A 15 -4.14 -1.80 3.68
C ALA A 15 -5.06 -0.66 3.25
N GLY A 16 -5.61 0.06 4.23
CA GLY A 16 -6.41 1.27 4.02
C GLY A 16 -6.03 2.28 5.09
N PHE A 17 -6.02 3.56 4.74
CA PHE A 17 -6.00 4.60 5.75
C PHE A 17 -7.27 4.54 6.57
N ALA A 18 -7.18 5.02 7.81
CA ALA A 18 -8.24 4.98 8.80
C ALA A 18 -9.64 5.24 8.21
N GLY A 19 -10.53 4.29 8.39
CA GLY A 19 -11.94 4.43 8.06
C GLY A 19 -12.42 3.79 6.76
N GLU A 20 -11.53 3.31 5.91
CA GLU A 20 -11.94 2.79 4.60
C GLU A 20 -12.25 1.29 4.56
N GLN A 21 -11.69 0.52 5.49
CA GLN A 21 -11.92 -0.94 5.57
C GLN A 21 -11.81 -1.46 7.00
N SER A 22 -12.57 -2.53 7.29
CA SER A 22 -12.36 -3.32 8.51
C SER A 22 -10.91 -3.82 8.55
N ARG A 23 -10.22 -3.55 9.64
CA ARG A 23 -8.81 -3.91 9.84
C ARG A 23 -8.61 -5.31 10.39
N ASP A 24 -9.68 -6.09 10.46
CA ASP A 24 -9.63 -7.47 10.88
C ASP A 24 -8.87 -8.32 9.85
N LEU A 25 -8.32 -9.42 10.30
CA LEU A 25 -7.70 -10.39 9.41
C LEU A 25 -8.76 -10.99 8.48
N GLN A 26 -8.36 -11.26 7.24
CA GLN A 26 -9.20 -11.97 6.29
C GLN A 26 -8.97 -13.47 6.44
N THR A 27 -10.05 -14.24 6.57
CA THR A 27 -9.99 -15.69 6.46
C THR A 27 -9.64 -16.09 5.02
N VAL A 28 -8.67 -16.98 4.88
CA VAL A 28 -8.31 -17.64 3.63
C VAL A 28 -9.04 -18.97 3.59
N ASP A 29 -9.35 -19.46 2.40
CA ASP A 29 -9.91 -20.80 2.25
C ASP A 29 -8.97 -21.84 2.90
N SER A 30 -9.46 -22.47 3.95
CA SER A 30 -8.69 -23.48 4.70
C SER A 30 -8.37 -24.73 3.86
N ARG A 31 -9.12 -24.96 2.78
CA ARG A 31 -8.94 -26.08 1.85
C ARG A 31 -7.98 -25.77 0.69
N VAL A 32 -7.25 -24.65 0.74
CA VAL A 32 -6.35 -24.17 -0.34
C VAL A 32 -5.38 -25.22 -0.87
N PHE A 33 -4.98 -26.19 -0.05
CA PHE A 33 -4.13 -27.31 -0.47
C PHE A 33 -4.95 -28.52 -0.90
N ALA A 34 -6.04 -28.80 -0.20
CA ALA A 34 -6.92 -29.93 -0.52
C ALA A 34 -7.46 -29.88 -1.94
N VAL A 35 -7.90 -28.71 -2.40
CA VAL A 35 -8.46 -28.53 -3.75
C VAL A 35 -7.45 -28.72 -4.88
N ARG A 36 -6.15 -28.84 -4.59
CA ARG A 36 -5.07 -28.97 -5.58
C ARG A 36 -4.64 -30.41 -5.82
N VAL A 37 -5.11 -31.36 -5.02
CA VAL A 37 -4.71 -32.76 -5.08
C VAL A 37 -5.93 -33.69 -5.03
N ALA A 38 -5.84 -34.82 -5.71
CA ALA A 38 -6.99 -35.71 -5.89
C ALA A 38 -7.46 -36.38 -4.58
N ASP A 39 -6.56 -36.59 -3.62
CA ASP A 39 -6.84 -37.17 -2.29
C ASP A 39 -7.26 -36.15 -1.25
N GLU A 40 -7.48 -34.91 -1.67
CA GLU A 40 -7.83 -33.77 -0.80
C GLU A 40 -6.84 -33.55 0.38
N ALA A 41 -5.62 -34.04 0.24
CA ALA A 41 -4.56 -33.99 1.27
C ALA A 41 -5.04 -34.48 2.66
N ARG A 42 -5.91 -35.51 2.71
CA ARG A 42 -6.62 -35.92 3.93
C ARG A 42 -5.69 -36.34 5.06
N GLU A 43 -4.61 -37.04 4.75
CA GLU A 43 -3.61 -37.55 5.70
C GLU A 43 -2.32 -36.70 5.72
N ALA A 44 -2.25 -35.69 4.86
CA ALA A 44 -1.06 -34.88 4.75
C ALA A 44 -1.00 -33.82 5.86
N SER A 45 0.16 -33.69 6.49
CA SER A 45 0.49 -32.62 7.40
C SER A 45 1.68 -31.80 6.90
N GLY A 46 1.77 -30.57 7.33
CA GLY A 46 2.92 -29.69 7.11
C GLY A 46 3.48 -29.25 8.44
N THR A 47 4.80 -29.42 8.61
CA THR A 47 5.50 -28.94 9.80
C THR A 47 6.45 -27.81 9.39
N ILE A 48 6.48 -26.75 10.18
CA ILE A 48 7.42 -25.64 10.03
C ILE A 48 8.16 -25.39 11.34
N TYR A 49 9.44 -25.07 11.23
CA TYR A 49 10.26 -24.60 12.33
C TYR A 49 10.61 -23.14 12.08
N VAL A 50 10.29 -22.29 13.05
CA VAL A 50 10.55 -20.84 12.97
C VAL A 50 11.36 -20.43 14.18
N ARG A 51 12.50 -19.78 13.96
CA ARG A 51 13.27 -19.17 15.03
C ARG A 51 12.73 -17.78 15.33
N LEU A 52 12.28 -17.55 16.55
CA LEU A 52 11.80 -16.28 17.07
C LEU A 52 12.71 -15.86 18.24
N GLY A 53 13.70 -15.01 17.95
CA GLY A 53 14.75 -14.68 18.90
C GLY A 53 15.56 -15.91 19.32
N ALA A 54 15.56 -16.21 20.63
CA ALA A 54 16.22 -17.39 21.22
C ALA A 54 15.35 -18.67 21.16
N ALA A 55 14.08 -18.54 20.83
CA ALA A 55 13.13 -19.64 20.79
C ALA A 55 13.01 -20.25 19.41
N THR A 56 12.79 -21.58 19.36
CA THR A 56 12.38 -22.28 18.15
C THR A 56 10.93 -22.73 18.31
N LEU A 57 10.06 -22.19 17.48
CA LEU A 57 8.65 -22.56 17.38
C LEU A 57 8.50 -23.66 16.31
N ARG A 58 7.95 -24.80 16.67
CA ARG A 58 7.51 -25.86 15.75
C ARG A 58 5.99 -25.78 15.65
N VAL A 59 5.47 -25.70 14.43
CA VAL A 59 4.03 -25.73 14.16
C VAL A 59 3.74 -26.82 13.15
N GLU A 60 2.78 -27.66 13.45
CA GLU A 60 2.28 -28.69 12.56
C GLU A 60 0.79 -28.50 12.29
N ARG A 61 0.42 -28.48 11.01
CA ARG A 61 -0.98 -28.33 10.58
C ARG A 61 -1.37 -29.41 9.58
N ARG A 62 -2.61 -29.84 9.67
CA ARG A 62 -3.22 -30.70 8.65
C ARG A 62 -3.42 -29.89 7.35
N LEU A 63 -2.98 -30.44 6.22
CA LEU A 63 -3.07 -29.72 4.93
C LEU A 63 -4.48 -29.73 4.32
N SER A 64 -5.35 -30.64 4.74
CA SER A 64 -6.74 -30.71 4.25
C SER A 64 -7.60 -29.52 4.67
N ASN A 65 -7.32 -28.92 5.84
CA ASN A 65 -8.14 -27.84 6.40
C ASN A 65 -7.35 -26.79 7.22
N LEU A 66 -6.02 -26.86 7.20
CA LEU A 66 -5.10 -25.99 7.97
C LEU A 66 -5.32 -26.00 9.49
N ALA A 67 -6.05 -27.00 10.03
CA ALA A 67 -6.22 -27.13 11.47
C ALA A 67 -4.88 -27.40 12.16
N LEU A 68 -4.65 -26.77 13.29
CA LEU A 68 -3.49 -26.99 14.13
C LEU A 68 -3.51 -28.43 14.67
N THR A 69 -2.43 -29.16 14.41
CA THR A 69 -2.23 -30.53 14.93
C THR A 69 -1.40 -30.49 16.21
N SER A 70 -0.31 -29.75 16.18
CA SER A 70 0.56 -29.54 17.34
C SER A 70 1.34 -28.24 17.19
N ALA A 71 1.65 -27.62 18.32
CA ALA A 71 2.61 -26.51 18.37
C ALA A 71 3.48 -26.67 19.61
N THR A 72 4.80 -26.54 19.44
CA THR A 72 5.75 -26.60 20.56
C THR A 72 6.78 -25.47 20.43
N VAL A 73 7.25 -25.01 21.57
CA VAL A 73 8.29 -23.98 21.68
C VAL A 73 9.46 -24.58 22.42
N THR A 74 10.65 -24.48 21.84
CA THR A 74 11.90 -24.89 22.47
C THR A 74 12.74 -23.66 22.81
N ILE A 75 13.08 -23.49 24.07
CA ILE A 75 13.96 -22.42 24.58
C ILE A 75 15.07 -23.07 25.39
N ALA A 76 16.32 -22.82 25.06
CA ALA A 76 17.49 -23.39 25.76
C ALA A 76 17.45 -24.93 25.93
N GLY A 77 16.77 -25.63 25.01
CA GLY A 77 16.62 -27.10 25.06
C GLY A 77 15.38 -27.60 25.81
N GLU A 78 14.65 -26.73 26.51
CA GLU A 78 13.37 -27.07 27.13
C GLU A 78 12.22 -26.90 26.14
N GLU A 79 11.40 -27.95 25.99
CA GLU A 79 10.26 -27.97 25.10
C GLU A 79 8.95 -27.74 25.88
N ARG A 80 8.14 -26.78 25.42
CA ARG A 80 6.82 -26.44 25.93
C ARG A 80 5.77 -26.60 24.85
N SER A 81 4.71 -27.35 25.12
CA SER A 81 3.56 -27.46 24.21
C SER A 81 2.64 -26.24 24.34
N LEU A 82 2.10 -25.80 23.20
CA LEU A 82 1.03 -24.82 23.12
C LEU A 82 -0.28 -25.58 22.86
N PRO A 83 -1.29 -25.45 23.74
CA PRO A 83 -2.43 -26.35 23.73
C PRO A 83 -3.38 -26.19 22.54
N ASP A 84 -3.49 -24.99 22.00
CA ASP A 84 -4.46 -24.65 20.96
C ASP A 84 -4.01 -23.48 20.06
N GLU A 85 -4.87 -23.11 19.12
CA GLU A 85 -4.65 -22.03 18.17
C GLU A 85 -4.52 -20.65 18.86
N GLU A 86 -5.24 -20.42 19.95
CA GLU A 86 -5.21 -19.16 20.69
C GLU A 86 -3.88 -18.99 21.41
N ALA A 87 -3.42 -20.03 22.08
CA ALA A 87 -2.11 -20.06 22.73
C ALA A 87 -0.96 -19.88 21.70
N LEU A 88 -1.09 -20.47 20.52
CA LEU A 88 -0.13 -20.29 19.44
C LEU A 88 -0.10 -18.82 18.97
N ARG A 89 -1.25 -18.21 18.76
CA ARG A 89 -1.36 -16.81 18.34
C ARG A 89 -0.82 -15.85 19.38
N ALA A 90 -1.16 -16.06 20.63
CA ALA A 90 -0.65 -15.28 21.76
C ALA A 90 0.87 -15.38 21.83
N TYR A 91 1.41 -16.59 21.70
CA TYR A 91 2.85 -16.81 21.74
C TYR A 91 3.57 -16.13 20.55
N ILE A 92 3.04 -16.21 19.33
CA ILE A 92 3.63 -15.54 18.16
C ILE A 92 3.66 -14.02 18.38
N ALA A 93 2.57 -13.43 18.87
CA ALA A 93 2.51 -12.00 19.16
C ALA A 93 3.56 -11.60 20.21
N GLU A 94 3.62 -12.33 21.33
CA GLU A 94 4.59 -12.09 22.41
C GLU A 94 6.04 -12.22 21.92
N ALA A 95 6.37 -13.32 21.25
CA ALA A 95 7.72 -13.60 20.77
C ALA A 95 8.20 -12.58 19.70
N MET A 96 7.28 -12.02 18.93
CA MET A 96 7.56 -10.93 17.98
C MET A 96 7.43 -9.54 18.62
N GLN A 97 7.17 -9.44 19.91
CA GLN A 97 7.00 -8.20 20.69
C GLN A 97 5.84 -7.32 20.22
N PHE A 98 4.79 -7.92 19.70
CA PHE A 98 3.56 -7.22 19.32
C PHE A 98 2.48 -7.35 20.39
N ALA A 99 1.65 -6.31 20.51
CA ALA A 99 0.50 -6.35 21.41
C ALA A 99 -0.61 -7.31 20.92
N GLN A 100 -0.66 -7.60 19.63
CA GLN A 100 -1.71 -8.42 19.02
C GLN A 100 -1.14 -9.28 17.88
N PHE A 101 -1.73 -10.47 17.71
CA PHE A 101 -1.38 -11.41 16.64
C PHE A 101 -1.60 -10.83 15.24
N GLU A 102 -2.58 -9.95 15.08
CA GLU A 102 -2.88 -9.25 13.84
C GLU A 102 -1.69 -8.45 13.32
N ASP A 103 -0.90 -7.85 14.20
CA ASP A 103 0.30 -7.09 13.80
C ASP A 103 1.41 -8.02 13.33
N ALA A 104 1.54 -9.19 13.95
CA ALA A 104 2.46 -10.24 13.48
C ALA A 104 2.07 -10.73 12.08
N VAL A 105 0.79 -11.00 11.83
CA VAL A 105 0.31 -11.41 10.51
C VAL A 105 0.57 -10.32 9.47
N ARG A 106 0.32 -9.04 9.81
CA ARG A 106 0.59 -7.92 8.91
C ARG A 106 2.07 -7.81 8.57
N LEU A 107 2.94 -7.92 9.57
CA LEU A 107 4.37 -7.90 9.33
C LEU A 107 4.80 -9.04 8.41
N LEU A 108 4.33 -10.26 8.68
CA LEU A 108 4.63 -11.42 7.85
C LEU A 108 4.16 -11.17 6.40
N ASP A 109 2.92 -10.76 6.20
CA ASP A 109 2.34 -10.57 4.87
C ASP A 109 2.94 -9.37 4.12
N ARG A 110 3.32 -8.29 4.83
CA ARG A 110 3.76 -7.04 4.21
C ARG A 110 5.26 -6.90 4.10
N VAL A 111 6.03 -7.52 5.00
CA VAL A 111 7.49 -7.35 5.04
C VAL A 111 8.20 -8.65 4.71
N VAL A 112 7.86 -9.75 5.40
CA VAL A 112 8.61 -11.01 5.33
C VAL A 112 8.29 -11.79 4.05
N PHE A 113 7.02 -11.94 3.70
CA PHE A 113 6.58 -12.74 2.55
C PHE A 113 6.26 -11.84 1.35
N TYR A 114 7.07 -11.93 0.31
CA TYR A 114 6.81 -11.32 -1.00
C TYR A 114 6.40 -12.42 -1.98
N LEU A 115 5.09 -12.66 -2.07
CA LEU A 115 4.51 -13.76 -2.82
C LEU A 115 4.05 -13.32 -4.22
N GLU A 116 3.59 -14.25 -5.03
CA GLU A 116 3.11 -14.03 -6.41
C GLU A 116 2.09 -12.89 -6.55
N GLY A 117 1.25 -12.67 -5.53
CA GLY A 117 0.30 -11.54 -5.51
C GLY A 117 0.93 -10.14 -5.44
N ARG A 118 2.26 -10.06 -5.33
CA ARG A 118 3.08 -8.82 -5.40
C ARG A 118 2.48 -7.66 -4.61
N GLN A 119 2.03 -7.92 -3.37
CA GLN A 119 1.53 -6.85 -2.49
C GLN A 119 2.65 -5.86 -2.22
N SER A 120 2.45 -4.65 -2.70
CA SER A 120 3.44 -3.60 -2.56
C SER A 120 3.47 -3.02 -1.15
N LEU A 121 4.64 -2.60 -0.70
CA LEU A 121 4.83 -1.88 0.55
C LEU A 121 5.34 -0.45 0.30
N VAL A 122 6.38 -0.30 -0.53
CA VAL A 122 6.96 1.03 -0.80
C VAL A 122 6.01 1.95 -1.57
N TRP A 123 5.09 1.37 -2.33
CA TRP A 123 4.09 2.10 -3.12
C TRP A 123 2.73 2.21 -2.43
N ASP A 124 2.54 1.54 -1.30
CA ASP A 124 1.30 1.55 -0.52
C ASP A 124 1.55 2.24 0.82
N LEU A 125 1.26 3.54 0.88
CA LEU A 125 1.51 4.36 2.05
C LEU A 125 0.67 3.92 3.26
N ALA A 126 -0.51 3.34 3.03
CA ALA A 126 -1.32 2.77 4.10
C ALA A 126 -0.69 1.50 4.67
N ALA A 127 -0.12 0.64 3.82
CA ALA A 127 0.63 -0.52 4.26
C ALA A 127 1.91 -0.12 5.02
N GLN A 128 2.60 0.93 4.58
CA GLN A 128 3.73 1.48 5.33
C GLN A 128 3.33 1.94 6.73
N PHE A 129 2.23 2.68 6.83
CA PHE A 129 1.73 3.13 8.13
C PHE A 129 1.41 1.95 9.07
N GLU A 130 0.73 0.91 8.57
CA GLU A 130 0.45 -0.31 9.35
C GLU A 130 1.74 -0.98 9.85
N VAL A 131 2.75 -1.09 8.98
CA VAL A 131 4.05 -1.69 9.31
C VAL A 131 4.82 -0.84 10.31
N PHE A 132 4.94 0.47 10.08
CA PHE A 132 5.67 1.35 10.99
C PHE A 132 5.01 1.46 12.36
N ARG A 133 3.70 1.53 12.42
CA ARG A 133 2.96 1.51 13.68
C ARG A 133 3.27 0.24 14.48
N ALA A 134 3.24 -0.92 13.83
CA ALA A 134 3.50 -2.19 14.49
C ALA A 134 4.96 -2.32 14.96
N LEU A 135 5.92 -1.85 14.15
CA LEU A 135 7.35 -2.01 14.45
C LEU A 135 7.94 -0.92 15.35
N LEU A 136 7.51 0.34 15.15
CA LEU A 136 8.13 1.48 15.86
C LEU A 136 7.42 1.82 17.18
N THR A 137 6.11 1.56 17.25
CA THR A 137 5.30 1.82 18.45
C THR A 137 4.39 0.64 18.79
N PRO A 138 4.93 -0.57 19.00
CA PRO A 138 4.12 -1.78 19.19
C PRO A 138 3.16 -1.66 20.38
N GLN A 139 3.58 -1.00 21.45
CA GLN A 139 2.74 -0.79 22.65
C GLN A 139 1.51 0.09 22.35
N SER A 140 1.64 1.07 21.46
CA SER A 140 0.57 2.00 21.10
C SER A 140 -0.25 1.54 19.89
N SER A 141 0.17 0.49 19.19
CA SER A 141 -0.49 0.02 17.97
C SER A 141 -1.95 -0.34 18.17
N ALA A 142 -2.26 -1.03 19.27
CA ALA A 142 -3.63 -1.40 19.65
C ALA A 142 -4.47 -0.17 20.03
N ALA A 143 -3.90 0.77 20.80
CA ALA A 143 -4.55 2.02 21.19
C ALA A 143 -4.86 2.89 19.97
N LEU A 144 -3.92 3.05 19.03
CA LEU A 144 -4.14 3.75 17.78
C LEU A 144 -5.33 3.18 17.00
N ARG A 145 -5.40 1.85 16.85
CA ARG A 145 -6.54 1.21 16.16
C ARG A 145 -7.87 1.43 16.87
N LYS A 146 -7.87 1.35 18.19
CA LYS A 146 -9.07 1.58 18.99
C LYS A 146 -9.59 3.00 18.79
N LEU A 147 -8.70 4.00 18.93
CA LEU A 147 -9.04 5.41 18.75
C LEU A 147 -9.53 5.72 17.31
N GLU A 148 -8.90 5.14 16.29
CA GLU A 148 -9.39 5.26 14.91
C GLU A 148 -10.82 4.72 14.78
N GLY A 149 -11.13 3.57 15.40
CA GLY A 149 -12.48 3.00 15.43
C GLY A 149 -13.47 3.90 16.19
N GLU A 150 -13.07 4.47 17.30
CA GLU A 150 -13.85 5.42 18.09
C GLU A 150 -14.17 6.70 17.30
N ILE A 151 -13.18 7.30 16.62
CA ILE A 151 -13.39 8.48 15.75
C ILE A 151 -14.42 8.16 14.67
N ILE A 152 -14.28 7.02 13.97
CA ILE A 152 -15.19 6.64 12.89
C ILE A 152 -16.61 6.39 13.41
N SER A 153 -16.72 5.70 14.55
CA SER A 153 -18.00 5.40 15.19
C SER A 153 -18.70 6.66 15.65
N ALA A 154 -17.98 7.54 16.35
CA ALA A 154 -18.50 8.81 16.83
C ALA A 154 -18.90 9.75 15.68
N ASP A 155 -18.08 9.85 14.62
CA ASP A 155 -18.39 10.62 13.42
C ASP A 155 -19.65 10.09 12.70
N SER A 156 -19.77 8.78 12.57
CA SER A 156 -20.96 8.14 11.98
C SER A 156 -22.22 8.36 12.83
N ALA A 157 -22.11 8.20 14.15
CA ALA A 157 -23.23 8.43 15.08
C ALA A 157 -23.71 9.88 15.05
N ALA A 158 -22.77 10.85 15.12
CA ALA A 158 -23.07 12.27 15.04
C ALA A 158 -23.80 12.63 13.74
N ARG A 159 -23.38 12.08 12.59
CA ARG A 159 -24.05 12.31 11.29
C ARG A 159 -25.45 11.70 11.24
N ASN A 160 -25.62 10.46 11.70
CA ASN A 160 -26.92 9.78 11.69
C ASN A 160 -27.93 10.49 12.59
N LEU A 161 -27.50 10.94 13.79
CA LEU A 161 -28.36 11.72 14.67
C LEU A 161 -28.66 13.11 14.12
N SER A 162 -27.69 13.76 13.46
CA SER A 162 -27.91 15.05 12.78
C SER A 162 -28.95 14.91 11.66
N ALA A 163 -28.91 13.83 10.87
CA ALA A 163 -29.91 13.55 9.85
C ALA A 163 -31.31 13.30 10.45
N THR A 164 -31.38 12.62 11.60
CA THR A 164 -32.64 12.40 12.34
C THR A 164 -33.20 13.71 12.87
N LEU A 165 -32.36 14.54 13.47
CA LEU A 165 -32.72 15.87 13.94
C LEU A 165 -33.28 16.75 12.81
N PHE A 166 -32.64 16.70 11.64
CA PHE A 166 -33.11 17.40 10.44
C PHE A 166 -34.54 16.99 10.04
N LYS A 167 -34.84 15.68 10.03
CA LYS A 167 -36.20 15.17 9.69
C LYS A 167 -37.26 15.63 10.69
N ILE A 168 -36.91 15.68 11.99
CA ILE A 168 -37.82 16.17 13.04
C ILE A 168 -38.09 17.65 12.84
N LEU A 169 -37.06 18.45 12.56
CA LEU A 169 -37.19 19.88 12.29
C LEU A 169 -38.07 20.16 11.07
N GLN A 170 -37.90 19.42 9.97
CA GLN A 170 -38.76 19.54 8.78
C GLN A 170 -40.24 19.20 9.04
N ARG A 171 -40.54 18.16 9.83
CA ARG A 171 -41.90 17.81 10.20
C ARG A 171 -42.59 18.92 10.94
N ARG A 172 -41.92 19.49 11.92
CA ARG A 172 -42.44 20.56 12.77
C ARG A 172 -42.80 21.82 11.98
N ASP A 173 -41.98 22.20 10.98
CA ASP A 173 -42.23 23.38 10.17
C ASP A 173 -43.51 23.25 9.35
N LYS A 174 -43.87 22.04 8.90
CA LYS A 174 -45.14 21.75 8.19
C LYS A 174 -46.40 21.84 9.07
N GLU A 175 -46.29 21.52 10.36
CA GLU A 175 -47.43 21.56 11.30
C GLU A 175 -47.70 22.98 11.82
N ARG A 176 -46.67 23.84 11.90
CA ARG A 176 -46.80 25.22 12.35
C ARG A 176 -47.50 26.18 11.37
N GLU A 177 -47.53 25.89 10.09
CA GLU A 177 -48.26 26.72 9.11
C GLU A 177 -49.78 26.76 9.36
N LYS A 178 -50.27 25.89 10.24
CA LYS A 178 -51.73 25.71 10.47
C LYS A 178 -52.31 26.48 11.67
N ALA A 179 -51.49 27.13 12.54
CA ALA A 179 -51.98 27.77 13.76
C ALA A 179 -51.44 29.20 13.98
N LYS A 180 -52.12 30.19 13.47
CA LYS A 180 -51.85 31.61 13.75
C LYS A 180 -53.07 32.25 14.40
N THR A 181 -52.90 32.80 15.66
CA THR A 181 -53.48 34.09 16.13
C THR A 181 -53.20 34.40 17.61
N ALA A 182 -52.91 35.68 17.91
CA ALA A 182 -53.13 36.58 19.08
C ALA A 182 -52.00 36.97 20.04
N ASP A 183 -51.81 38.30 20.12
CA ASP A 183 -51.31 39.23 21.14
C ASP A 183 -49.77 39.46 21.35
N ASP A 184 -49.43 40.69 21.82
CA ASP A 184 -48.08 41.29 21.77
C ASP A 184 -46.96 40.43 22.39
N THR A 185 -47.25 39.66 23.43
CA THR A 185 -46.27 38.71 23.99
C THR A 185 -46.12 37.48 23.08
N ARG A 186 -47.21 37.11 22.39
CA ARG A 186 -47.21 36.11 21.32
C ARG A 186 -46.48 36.66 20.10
N ALA A 187 -46.60 37.97 19.78
CA ALA A 187 -45.88 38.60 18.69
C ALA A 187 -44.37 38.60 18.93
N ARG A 188 -43.90 38.85 20.16
CA ARG A 188 -42.49 38.77 20.55
C ARG A 188 -41.97 37.33 20.58
N LEU A 189 -42.80 36.41 21.08
CA LEU A 189 -42.51 34.98 21.02
C LEU A 189 -42.48 34.50 19.57
N ALA A 190 -43.48 34.94 18.76
CA ALA A 190 -43.51 34.62 17.33
C ALA A 190 -42.31 35.21 16.58
N ALA A 191 -41.85 36.45 16.92
CA ALA A 191 -40.66 37.04 16.32
C ALA A 191 -39.38 36.30 16.70
N SER A 192 -39.23 35.92 17.98
CA SER A 192 -38.11 35.12 18.44
C SER A 192 -38.13 33.70 17.93
N GLN A 193 -39.33 33.13 17.79
CA GLN A 193 -39.54 31.82 17.15
C GLN A 193 -39.28 31.90 15.63
N ALA A 194 -39.74 32.96 14.96
CA ALA A 194 -39.44 33.17 13.54
C ALA A 194 -37.91 33.37 13.29
N GLN A 195 -37.23 34.06 14.19
CA GLN A 195 -35.77 34.17 14.12
C GLN A 195 -35.11 32.81 14.31
N ARG A 196 -35.53 32.04 15.31
CA ARG A 196 -35.06 30.65 15.51
C ARG A 196 -35.40 29.78 14.31
N ASP A 197 -36.61 29.88 13.77
CA ASP A 197 -37.08 29.06 12.64
C ASP A 197 -36.38 29.45 11.33
N ARG A 198 -36.03 30.77 11.16
CA ARG A 198 -35.11 31.20 10.09
C ARG A 198 -33.73 30.55 10.23
N LEU A 199 -33.15 30.58 11.42
CA LEU A 199 -31.87 29.97 11.67
C LEU A 199 -31.92 28.47 11.49
N ARG A 200 -33.07 27.81 11.81
CA ARG A 200 -33.32 26.39 11.55
C ARG A 200 -33.48 26.09 10.05
N SER A 201 -34.17 26.95 9.32
CA SER A 201 -34.25 26.83 7.88
C SER A 201 -32.88 27.01 7.23
N GLN A 202 -32.08 27.92 7.77
CA GLN A 202 -30.69 28.08 7.35
C GLN A 202 -29.83 26.85 7.72
N GLU A 203 -29.99 26.33 8.95
CA GLU A 203 -29.34 25.08 9.34
C GLU A 203 -29.74 23.93 8.41
N ALA A 204 -31.03 23.80 8.11
CA ALA A 204 -31.56 22.78 7.21
C ALA A 204 -31.03 22.93 5.77
N ALA A 205 -30.95 24.17 5.29
CA ALA A 205 -30.39 24.45 3.96
C ALA A 205 -28.90 24.12 3.93
N ILE A 206 -28.15 24.59 4.93
CA ILE A 206 -26.71 24.29 5.03
C ILE A 206 -26.45 22.77 5.15
N LEU A 207 -27.30 22.04 5.90
CA LEU A 207 -27.19 20.59 6.02
C LEU A 207 -27.48 19.89 4.69
N ALA A 208 -28.46 20.37 3.92
CA ALA A 208 -28.73 19.85 2.59
C ALA A 208 -27.58 20.17 1.62
N GLU A 209 -27.06 21.39 1.67
CA GLU A 209 -25.89 21.80 0.89
C GLU A 209 -24.64 21.01 1.29
N LEU A 210 -24.46 20.77 2.59
CA LEU A 210 -23.36 19.95 3.11
C LEU A 210 -23.48 18.50 2.63
N GLN A 211 -24.68 17.92 2.70
CA GLN A 211 -24.92 16.57 2.18
C GLN A 211 -24.60 16.50 0.69
N GLN A 212 -25.09 17.46 -0.10
CA GLN A 212 -24.78 17.52 -1.53
C GLN A 212 -23.28 17.69 -1.78
N ALA A 213 -22.63 18.57 -1.01
CA ALA A 213 -21.20 18.79 -1.12
C ALA A 213 -20.39 17.53 -0.72
N GLU A 214 -20.87 16.74 0.24
CA GLU A 214 -20.27 15.46 0.62
C GLU A 214 -20.47 14.40 -0.47
N GLU A 215 -21.64 14.34 -1.11
CA GLU A 215 -21.91 13.48 -2.27
C GLU A 215 -21.01 13.88 -3.44
N ASP A 216 -20.95 15.17 -3.77
CA ASP A 216 -20.09 15.70 -4.83
C ASP A 216 -18.60 15.37 -4.54
N ARG A 217 -18.17 15.54 -3.29
CA ARG A 217 -16.82 15.17 -2.88
C ARG A 217 -16.55 13.68 -3.04
N ALA A 218 -17.52 12.84 -2.68
CA ALA A 218 -17.42 11.39 -2.86
C ALA A 218 -17.33 11.02 -4.34
N ASP A 219 -18.16 11.67 -5.18
CA ASP A 219 -18.13 11.48 -6.64
C ASP A 219 -16.79 11.96 -7.25
N HIS A 220 -16.30 13.11 -6.83
CA HIS A 220 -15.01 13.61 -7.30
C HIS A 220 -13.87 12.69 -6.88
N ARG A 221 -13.92 12.12 -5.67
CA ARG A 221 -12.97 11.09 -5.22
C ARG A 221 -13.00 9.84 -6.12
N LEU A 222 -14.22 9.40 -6.51
CA LEU A 222 -14.36 8.28 -7.44
C LEU A 222 -13.81 8.63 -8.83
N ARG A 223 -13.98 9.89 -9.29
CA ARG A 223 -13.39 10.36 -10.55
C ARG A 223 -11.88 10.36 -10.50
N VAL A 224 -11.28 10.81 -9.38
CA VAL A 224 -9.82 10.70 -9.19
C VAL A 224 -9.39 9.25 -9.34
N LYS A 225 -10.08 8.32 -8.65
CA LYS A 225 -9.74 6.88 -8.74
C LYS A 225 -9.89 6.30 -10.14
N ARG A 226 -10.91 6.73 -10.89
CA ARG A 226 -11.07 6.31 -12.30
C ARG A 226 -9.97 6.88 -13.18
N ALA A 227 -9.68 8.17 -13.03
CA ALA A 227 -8.62 8.82 -13.79
C ALA A 227 -7.25 8.19 -13.49
N GLU A 228 -6.94 7.87 -12.23
CA GLU A 228 -5.74 7.12 -11.83
C GLU A 228 -5.67 5.77 -12.55
N HIS A 229 -6.77 5.03 -12.56
CA HIS A 229 -6.84 3.72 -13.24
C HIS A 229 -6.67 3.83 -14.77
N GLU A 230 -7.28 4.84 -15.37
CA GLU A 230 -7.12 5.13 -16.81
C GLU A 230 -5.69 5.53 -17.15
N ALA A 231 -5.05 6.33 -16.30
CA ALA A 231 -3.65 6.70 -16.45
C ALA A 231 -2.73 5.48 -16.33
N ASP A 232 -3.02 4.57 -15.38
CA ASP A 232 -2.29 3.32 -15.22
C ASP A 232 -2.42 2.42 -16.49
N ALA A 233 -3.63 2.31 -17.04
CA ALA A 233 -3.88 1.55 -18.26
C ALA A 233 -3.17 2.16 -19.49
N ALA A 234 -3.20 3.49 -19.60
CA ALA A 234 -2.49 4.21 -20.66
C ALA A 234 -0.97 4.05 -20.53
N ALA A 235 -0.45 4.08 -19.28
CA ALA A 235 0.97 3.86 -19.00
C ALA A 235 1.41 2.46 -19.43
N GLN A 236 0.64 1.43 -19.08
CA GLN A 236 0.92 0.05 -19.50
C GLN A 236 0.92 -0.09 -21.03
N THR A 237 -0.01 0.59 -21.71
CA THR A 237 -0.11 0.56 -23.17
C THR A 237 1.10 1.23 -23.81
N TYR A 238 1.47 2.41 -23.31
CA TYR A 238 2.65 3.13 -23.78
C TYR A 238 3.94 2.33 -23.56
N GLU A 239 4.13 1.75 -22.39
CA GLU A 239 5.32 0.93 -22.10
C GLU A 239 5.44 -0.29 -23.02
N LYS A 240 4.34 -0.96 -23.34
CA LYS A 240 4.32 -2.05 -24.31
C LYS A 240 4.74 -1.58 -25.69
N LEU A 241 4.18 -0.48 -26.17
CA LEU A 241 4.50 0.07 -27.50
C LEU A 241 5.93 0.61 -27.56
N LYS A 242 6.36 1.29 -26.51
CA LYS A 242 7.74 1.76 -26.37
C LYS A 242 8.73 0.60 -26.44
N PHE A 243 8.45 -0.50 -25.74
CA PHE A 243 9.27 -1.71 -25.84
C PHE A 243 9.29 -2.30 -27.25
N GLU A 244 8.16 -2.31 -27.95
CA GLU A 244 8.05 -2.78 -29.33
C GLU A 244 8.84 -1.89 -30.31
N VAL A 245 8.71 -0.56 -30.17
CA VAL A 245 9.52 0.44 -30.93
C VAL A 245 11.00 0.17 -30.71
N LEU A 246 11.39 -0.03 -29.45
CA LEU A 246 12.77 -0.29 -29.08
C LEU A 246 13.28 -1.61 -29.67
N ARG A 247 12.46 -2.65 -29.62
CA ARG A 247 12.77 -3.95 -30.21
C ARG A 247 13.00 -3.85 -31.73
N GLN A 248 12.20 -3.06 -32.42
CA GLN A 248 12.36 -2.83 -33.86
C GLN A 248 13.55 -1.92 -34.18
N ALA A 249 13.76 -0.87 -33.40
CA ALA A 249 14.89 0.06 -33.63
C ALA A 249 16.26 -0.63 -33.48
N PHE A 250 16.30 -1.72 -32.74
CA PHE A 250 17.51 -2.51 -32.51
C PHE A 250 17.39 -3.95 -33.05
N ALA A 251 16.58 -4.16 -34.10
CA ALA A 251 16.50 -5.44 -34.78
C ALA A 251 17.91 -5.89 -35.23
N GLY A 252 18.29 -7.12 -34.92
CA GLY A 252 19.62 -7.65 -35.19
C GLY A 252 20.66 -7.46 -34.07
N VAL A 253 20.32 -6.77 -32.98
CA VAL A 253 21.14 -6.69 -31.76
C VAL A 253 20.57 -7.66 -30.72
N LYS A 254 21.41 -8.39 -30.01
CA LYS A 254 20.94 -9.29 -28.95
C LYS A 254 20.20 -8.50 -27.86
N PRO A 255 19.16 -9.05 -27.22
CA PRO A 255 18.34 -8.34 -26.24
C PRO A 255 19.15 -7.67 -25.12
N ASN A 256 20.19 -8.32 -24.66
CA ASN A 256 21.07 -7.79 -23.62
C ASN A 256 21.89 -6.58 -24.07
N GLU A 257 22.26 -6.53 -25.35
CA GLU A 257 23.01 -5.43 -25.95
C GLU A 257 22.07 -4.26 -26.28
N GLN A 258 20.84 -4.56 -26.68
CA GLN A 258 19.80 -3.55 -26.93
C GLN A 258 19.59 -2.63 -25.73
N TYR A 259 19.50 -3.20 -24.53
CA TYR A 259 19.33 -2.43 -23.31
C TYR A 259 20.49 -1.47 -23.02
N VAL A 260 21.73 -1.93 -23.24
CA VAL A 260 22.94 -1.13 -23.03
C VAL A 260 22.97 0.09 -23.94
N PHE A 261 22.72 -0.11 -25.23
CA PHE A 261 22.74 0.98 -26.20
C PHE A 261 21.57 1.95 -26.02
N LEU A 262 20.41 1.40 -25.70
CA LEU A 262 19.24 2.20 -25.44
C LEU A 262 19.47 3.21 -24.32
N ARG A 263 20.01 2.73 -23.21
CA ARG A 263 20.24 3.57 -22.05
C ARG A 263 21.30 4.63 -22.31
N LEU A 264 22.34 4.28 -23.02
CA LEU A 264 23.36 5.24 -23.41
C LEU A 264 22.77 6.36 -24.30
N ILE A 265 21.85 6.03 -25.20
CA ILE A 265 21.20 7.00 -26.09
C ILE A 265 20.15 7.82 -25.33
N SER A 266 19.29 7.20 -24.53
CA SER A 266 18.19 7.88 -23.86
C SER A 266 18.62 8.74 -22.67
N GLU A 267 19.59 8.26 -21.89
CA GLU A 267 20.01 8.90 -20.65
C GLU A 267 21.36 9.63 -20.77
N ARG A 268 22.05 9.45 -21.90
CA ARG A 268 23.40 10.03 -22.14
C ARG A 268 24.42 9.61 -21.07
N LEU A 269 24.22 8.44 -20.43
CA LEU A 269 25.05 7.93 -19.33
C LEU A 269 25.76 6.64 -19.75
N CYS A 270 27.02 6.50 -19.36
CA CYS A 270 27.78 5.27 -19.54
C CYS A 270 27.34 4.23 -18.49
N LEU A 271 26.88 3.06 -18.94
CA LEU A 271 26.46 1.95 -18.09
C LEU A 271 27.59 1.38 -17.21
N ALA A 272 28.82 1.46 -17.68
CA ALA A 272 29.96 0.90 -16.95
C ALA A 272 30.42 1.79 -15.79
N CYS A 273 30.41 3.12 -15.96
CA CYS A 273 30.92 4.05 -14.97
C CYS A 273 29.92 5.09 -14.48
N ASN A 274 28.70 5.05 -14.98
CA ASN A 274 27.58 5.95 -14.66
C ASN A 274 27.87 7.46 -14.81
N LYS A 275 28.86 7.81 -15.65
CA LYS A 275 29.20 9.20 -15.95
C LYS A 275 28.52 9.66 -17.25
N PRO A 276 28.29 10.98 -17.41
CA PRO A 276 27.79 11.54 -18.66
C PRO A 276 28.66 11.12 -19.86
N ALA A 277 28.04 10.64 -20.91
CA ALA A 277 28.71 10.08 -22.09
C ALA A 277 28.09 10.58 -23.40
N GLU A 278 27.84 11.89 -23.50
CA GLU A 278 27.20 12.51 -24.66
C GLU A 278 27.90 12.20 -25.97
N ASN A 279 29.23 12.23 -26.00
CA ASN A 279 30.00 11.96 -27.20
C ASN A 279 29.86 10.50 -27.65
N ALA A 280 29.81 9.55 -26.69
CA ALA A 280 29.60 8.15 -26.99
C ALA A 280 28.17 7.91 -27.53
N ALA A 281 27.18 8.58 -26.97
CA ALA A 281 25.80 8.52 -27.43
C ALA A 281 25.66 9.04 -28.86
N LYS A 282 26.21 10.22 -29.15
CA LYS A 282 26.21 10.80 -30.51
C LYS A 282 26.94 9.91 -31.52
N GLU A 283 28.04 9.30 -31.13
CA GLU A 283 28.78 8.38 -31.98
C GLU A 283 27.99 7.11 -32.29
N ILE A 284 27.26 6.57 -31.32
CA ILE A 284 26.39 5.41 -31.53
C ILE A 284 25.19 5.77 -32.40
N GLU A 285 24.57 6.95 -32.21
CA GLU A 285 23.54 7.48 -33.09
C GLU A 285 24.05 7.60 -34.54
N ARG A 286 25.23 8.18 -34.73
CA ARG A 286 25.86 8.30 -36.03
C ARG A 286 26.11 6.93 -36.69
N ARG A 287 26.68 5.97 -35.96
CA ARG A 287 26.94 4.61 -36.48
C ARG A 287 25.64 3.88 -36.85
N ARG A 288 24.59 4.08 -36.07
CA ARG A 288 23.26 3.55 -36.39
C ARG A 288 22.76 4.11 -37.71
N ASP A 289 22.81 5.42 -37.86
CA ASP A 289 22.30 6.12 -39.06
C ASP A 289 23.13 5.80 -40.30
N GLU A 290 24.44 5.53 -40.16
CA GLU A 290 25.34 5.07 -41.20
C GLU A 290 25.25 3.55 -41.49
N GLY A 291 24.39 2.79 -40.79
CA GLY A 291 24.27 1.33 -40.98
C GLY A 291 25.51 0.55 -40.54
N ARG A 292 26.29 1.08 -39.61
CA ARG A 292 27.50 0.45 -39.09
C ARG A 292 27.23 -0.31 -37.78
N CYS A 293 28.11 -1.24 -37.45
CA CYS A 293 28.08 -1.91 -36.18
C CYS A 293 28.21 -0.91 -35.03
N LEU A 294 27.28 -0.94 -34.08
CA LEU A 294 27.24 0.00 -32.97
C LEU A 294 28.47 -0.11 -32.05
N VAL A 295 29.08 -1.28 -31.98
CA VAL A 295 30.24 -1.53 -31.12
C VAL A 295 31.55 -1.21 -31.83
N CYS A 296 31.83 -1.85 -32.98
CA CYS A 296 33.14 -1.76 -33.63
C CYS A 296 33.20 -0.76 -34.81
N GLY A 297 32.06 -0.24 -35.25
CA GLY A 297 31.99 0.71 -36.34
C GLY A 297 32.17 0.12 -37.75
N ASN A 298 32.38 -1.19 -37.93
CA ASN A 298 32.51 -1.81 -39.23
C ASN A 298 31.20 -1.76 -40.01
N PRO A 299 31.22 -1.66 -41.35
CA PRO A 299 30.02 -1.81 -42.17
C PRO A 299 29.32 -3.15 -41.86
N ARG A 300 28.02 -3.14 -41.73
CA ARG A 300 27.24 -4.39 -41.65
C ARG A 300 27.10 -4.96 -43.06
N ASP A 301 27.26 -6.29 -43.18
CA ASP A 301 26.99 -6.97 -44.44
C ASP A 301 25.51 -6.79 -44.83
N HIS A 302 25.25 -6.64 -46.10
CA HIS A 302 23.98 -6.19 -46.69
C HIS A 302 22.76 -7.13 -46.49
N ASP A 303 22.89 -8.22 -45.74
CA ASP A 303 21.79 -9.18 -45.49
C ASP A 303 20.98 -8.90 -44.22
N ASP A 304 21.46 -8.10 -43.31
CA ASP A 304 20.64 -7.59 -42.22
C ASP A 304 19.82 -6.39 -42.73
N LYS A 305 18.61 -6.66 -43.22
CA LYS A 305 17.60 -5.64 -43.49
C LYS A 305 17.54 -4.69 -42.31
N VAL A 306 18.10 -3.48 -42.51
CA VAL A 306 17.80 -2.35 -41.62
C VAL A 306 16.30 -2.19 -41.70
N THR A 307 15.60 -2.74 -40.76
CA THR A 307 14.17 -2.54 -40.61
C THR A 307 14.02 -1.09 -40.21
N HIS A 308 13.73 -0.24 -41.20
CA HIS A 308 13.29 1.12 -40.92
C HIS A 308 12.19 1.02 -39.90
N LEU A 309 12.34 1.76 -38.83
CA LEU A 309 11.30 1.85 -37.79
C LEU A 309 9.98 2.11 -38.52
N SER A 310 9.00 1.24 -38.37
CA SER A 310 7.73 1.42 -39.04
C SER A 310 7.14 2.75 -38.57
N GLU A 311 6.97 3.70 -39.48
CA GLU A 311 6.31 5.00 -39.18
C GLU A 311 4.97 4.78 -38.46
N ALA A 312 4.28 3.68 -38.81
CA ALA A 312 3.04 3.29 -38.19
C ALA A 312 3.22 2.88 -36.70
N LEU A 313 4.34 2.24 -36.32
CA LEU A 313 4.60 1.86 -34.94
C LEU A 313 5.06 3.04 -34.10
N GLN A 314 5.86 3.91 -34.73
CA GLN A 314 6.29 5.16 -34.12
C GLN A 314 5.07 6.07 -33.88
N GLY A 315 4.19 6.20 -34.86
CA GLY A 315 2.94 6.93 -34.74
C GLY A 315 2.04 6.36 -33.61
N LYS A 316 1.93 5.04 -33.49
CA LYS A 316 1.18 4.41 -32.37
C LYS A 316 1.83 4.66 -31.01
N SER A 317 3.16 4.68 -30.93
CA SER A 317 3.86 5.01 -29.68
C SER A 317 3.65 6.46 -29.27
N ASP A 318 3.71 7.38 -30.24
CA ASP A 318 3.46 8.81 -30.02
C ASP A 318 1.99 9.08 -29.67
N GLU A 319 1.07 8.32 -30.25
CA GLU A 319 -0.35 8.37 -29.89
C GLU A 319 -0.58 7.87 -28.46
N ALA A 320 0.02 6.74 -28.10
CA ALA A 320 -0.05 6.20 -26.75
C ALA A 320 0.63 7.12 -25.71
N TYR A 321 1.71 7.79 -26.08
CA TYR A 321 2.34 8.79 -25.22
C TYR A 321 1.41 9.99 -24.98
N ARG A 322 0.79 10.51 -26.06
CA ARG A 322 -0.20 11.59 -25.93
C ARG A 322 -1.42 11.17 -25.12
N ALA A 323 -1.87 9.91 -25.27
CA ALA A 323 -2.95 9.37 -24.46
C ALA A 323 -2.57 9.27 -22.97
N LEU A 324 -1.33 8.87 -22.67
CA LEU A 324 -0.81 8.84 -21.29
C LEU A 324 -0.71 10.26 -20.70
N ASP A 325 -0.20 11.21 -21.47
CA ASP A 325 -0.06 12.60 -21.03
C ASP A 325 -1.43 13.23 -20.75
N ALA A 326 -2.39 13.02 -21.67
CA ALA A 326 -3.77 13.45 -21.48
C ALA A 326 -4.44 12.76 -20.25
N ALA A 327 -4.18 11.48 -20.03
CA ALA A 327 -4.71 10.78 -18.85
C ALA A 327 -4.10 11.31 -17.54
N ARG A 328 -2.83 11.67 -17.53
CA ARG A 328 -2.17 12.33 -16.38
C ARG A 328 -2.72 13.73 -16.11
N GLU A 329 -2.97 14.49 -17.17
CA GLU A 329 -3.64 15.78 -17.05
C GLU A 329 -5.05 15.61 -16.47
N ALA A 330 -5.78 14.59 -16.91
CA ALA A 330 -7.10 14.25 -16.35
C ALA A 330 -7.04 13.91 -14.85
N VAL A 331 -6.00 13.21 -14.38
CA VAL A 331 -5.76 12.99 -12.94
C VAL A 331 -5.58 14.32 -12.21
N ALA A 332 -4.73 15.19 -12.71
CA ALA A 332 -4.46 16.49 -12.07
C ALA A 332 -5.73 17.37 -12.00
N ILE A 333 -6.53 17.36 -13.07
CA ILE A 333 -7.83 18.07 -13.11
C ILE A 333 -8.81 17.46 -12.09
N ALA A 334 -8.88 16.13 -12.02
CA ALA A 334 -9.76 15.44 -11.07
C ALA A 334 -9.32 15.71 -9.61
N GLU A 335 -8.03 15.70 -9.32
CA GLU A 335 -7.49 16.07 -8.01
C GLU A 335 -7.80 17.53 -7.64
N ALA A 336 -7.65 18.46 -8.56
CA ALA A 336 -7.99 19.87 -8.34
C ALA A 336 -9.48 20.03 -8.00
N THR A 337 -10.37 19.35 -8.74
CA THR A 337 -11.81 19.39 -8.47
C THR A 337 -12.18 18.74 -7.15
N TYR A 338 -11.48 17.68 -6.75
CA TYR A 338 -11.63 17.07 -5.43
C TYR A 338 -11.23 18.03 -4.31
N ILE A 339 -10.09 18.72 -4.44
CA ILE A 339 -9.62 19.71 -3.46
C ILE A 339 -10.63 20.85 -3.32
N GLU A 340 -11.19 21.34 -4.42
CA GLU A 340 -12.22 22.37 -4.40
C GLU A 340 -13.50 21.90 -3.71
N SER A 341 -13.93 20.67 -3.97
CA SER A 341 -15.11 20.10 -3.30
C SER A 341 -14.90 19.90 -1.80
N ASP A 342 -13.68 19.52 -1.37
CA ASP A 342 -13.33 19.42 0.05
C ASP A 342 -13.31 20.79 0.75
N ALA A 343 -12.87 21.83 0.05
CA ALA A 343 -12.93 23.20 0.56
C ALA A 343 -14.39 23.68 0.75
N ARG A 344 -15.30 23.30 -0.16
CA ARG A 344 -16.74 23.59 -0.02
C ARG A 344 -17.36 22.92 1.20
N VAL A 345 -17.06 21.65 1.43
CA VAL A 345 -17.51 20.94 2.64
C VAL A 345 -17.04 21.65 3.90
N LYS A 346 -15.78 22.08 3.94
CA LYS A 346 -15.24 22.86 5.09
C LYS A 346 -15.96 24.20 5.30
N ALA A 347 -16.29 24.88 4.22
CA ALA A 347 -17.03 26.15 4.30
C ALA A 347 -18.43 25.95 4.90
N HIS A 348 -19.17 24.94 4.42
CA HIS A 348 -20.50 24.65 4.96
C HIS A 348 -20.46 24.23 6.43
N LEU A 349 -19.43 23.46 6.86
CA LEU A 349 -19.25 23.12 8.28
C LEU A 349 -19.04 24.36 9.16
N ASN A 350 -18.25 25.31 8.68
CA ASN A 350 -18.03 26.58 9.42
C ASN A 350 -19.30 27.42 9.51
N ASP A 351 -20.09 27.49 8.43
CA ASP A 351 -21.33 28.24 8.42
C ASP A 351 -22.41 27.55 9.29
N LEU A 352 -22.44 26.23 9.31
CA LEU A 352 -23.25 25.44 10.23
C LEU A 352 -22.95 25.77 11.70
N TYR A 353 -21.66 25.90 12.05
CA TYR A 353 -21.24 26.28 13.40
C TYR A 353 -21.80 27.66 13.80
N LYS A 354 -21.68 28.66 12.89
CA LYS A 354 -22.19 30.03 13.16
C LYS A 354 -23.71 30.04 13.35
N VAL A 355 -24.45 29.33 12.50
CA VAL A 355 -25.92 29.28 12.59
C VAL A 355 -26.36 28.61 13.90
N ARG A 356 -25.66 27.55 14.34
CA ARG A 356 -25.96 26.85 15.60
C ARG A 356 -25.76 27.73 16.82
N LEU A 357 -24.71 28.54 16.85
CA LEU A 357 -24.46 29.49 17.94
C LEU A 357 -25.64 30.49 18.04
N GLY A 358 -26.06 31.08 16.90
CA GLY A 358 -27.21 31.97 16.86
C GLY A 358 -28.53 31.32 17.26
N MET A 359 -28.69 30.03 16.97
CA MET A 359 -29.88 29.25 17.37
C MET A 359 -29.94 29.07 18.89
N GLU A 360 -28.82 28.82 19.56
CA GLU A 360 -28.77 28.65 20.99
C GLU A 360 -29.21 29.89 21.72
N GLU A 361 -28.75 31.09 21.25
CA GLU A 361 -29.18 32.40 21.77
C GLU A 361 -30.69 32.61 21.55
N ALA A 362 -31.20 32.28 20.37
CA ALA A 362 -32.64 32.41 20.06
C ALA A 362 -33.49 31.46 20.92
N GLU A 363 -33.03 30.22 21.18
CA GLU A 363 -33.73 29.28 22.05
C GLU A 363 -33.78 29.71 23.52
N GLN A 364 -32.69 30.28 24.02
CA GLN A 364 -32.71 30.84 25.37
C GLN A 364 -33.76 31.95 25.51
N THR A 365 -33.89 32.78 24.48
CA THR A 365 -34.89 33.83 24.44
C THR A 365 -36.32 33.28 24.37
N VAL A 366 -36.57 32.30 23.52
CA VAL A 366 -37.86 31.58 23.44
C VAL A 366 -38.24 30.92 24.76
N ARG A 367 -37.30 30.26 25.44
CA ARG A 367 -37.54 29.64 26.76
C ARG A 367 -37.93 30.67 27.82
N ARG A 368 -37.31 31.88 27.78
CA ARG A 368 -37.62 32.96 28.69
C ARG A 368 -39.02 33.51 28.46
N LEU A 369 -39.42 33.73 27.21
CA LEU A 369 -40.74 34.25 26.84
C LEU A 369 -41.88 33.24 27.07
N ARG A 370 -41.61 31.95 26.93
CA ARG A 370 -42.60 30.88 27.21
C ARG A 370 -42.98 30.73 28.67
N LYS A 371 -42.08 31.02 29.59
CA LYS A 371 -42.39 31.03 31.02
C LYS A 371 -43.43 32.06 31.40
N LEU A 372 -43.79 32.97 30.47
CA LEU A 372 -44.75 34.04 30.64
C LEU A 372 -46.14 33.73 30.02
N LEU A 373 -46.37 32.54 29.42
CA LEU A 373 -47.60 32.12 28.77
C LEU A 373 -48.37 31.06 29.58
N PRO A 374 -49.77 31.01 29.47
CA PRO A 374 -50.58 30.02 30.20
C PRO A 374 -50.44 28.57 29.64
N SER A 375 -50.76 27.58 30.46
CA SER A 375 -50.19 26.24 30.51
C SER A 375 -50.67 25.15 29.54
N GLU A 376 -51.63 25.34 28.68
CA GLU A 376 -52.20 24.19 27.91
C GLU A 376 -51.59 23.94 26.52
N GLU A 377 -51.10 24.99 25.83
CA GLU A 377 -50.33 24.80 24.58
C GLU A 377 -48.84 24.54 24.79
N SER A 378 -48.39 24.63 26.06
CA SER A 378 -46.97 24.55 26.41
C SER A 378 -46.45 23.09 26.54
N ALA A 379 -47.28 22.09 26.82
CA ALA A 379 -46.85 20.77 27.17
C ALA A 379 -46.33 19.94 25.97
N GLU A 380 -47.08 19.92 24.86
CA GLU A 380 -46.66 19.18 23.65
C GLU A 380 -45.47 19.82 22.97
N LEU A 381 -45.45 21.14 22.90
CA LEU A 381 -44.33 21.90 22.35
C LEU A 381 -43.08 21.80 23.25
N ALA A 382 -43.26 21.70 24.58
CA ALA A 382 -42.16 21.49 25.52
C ALA A 382 -41.55 20.07 25.36
N MET A 383 -42.36 19.03 25.17
CA MET A 383 -41.88 17.66 24.94
C MET A 383 -41.06 17.54 23.63
N GLU A 384 -41.52 18.18 22.57
CA GLU A 384 -40.80 18.17 21.27
C GLU A 384 -39.51 18.97 21.34
N GLU A 385 -39.45 20.07 22.09
CA GLU A 385 -38.25 20.84 22.32
C GLU A 385 -37.24 20.11 23.21
N ASP A 386 -37.71 19.40 24.23
CA ASP A 386 -36.86 18.56 25.06
C ASP A 386 -36.26 17.40 24.26
N ARG A 387 -37.03 16.85 23.32
CA ARG A 387 -36.51 15.83 22.38
C ARG A 387 -35.45 16.40 21.46
N ILE A 388 -35.69 17.57 20.87
CA ILE A 388 -34.70 18.28 20.04
C ILE A 388 -33.45 18.66 20.86
N ALA A 389 -33.65 19.15 22.09
CA ALA A 389 -32.54 19.48 22.99
C ALA A 389 -31.73 18.24 23.40
N THR A 390 -32.39 17.11 23.57
CA THR A 390 -31.73 15.82 23.89
C THR A 390 -30.91 15.34 22.68
N LEU A 391 -31.50 15.30 21.49
CA LEU A 391 -30.76 14.90 20.29
C LEU A 391 -29.55 15.81 19.99
N ARG A 392 -29.68 17.10 20.27
CA ARG A 392 -28.55 18.04 20.13
C ARG A 392 -27.44 17.75 21.12
N ARG A 393 -27.80 17.43 22.37
CA ARG A 393 -26.81 17.05 23.38
C ARG A 393 -26.10 15.73 23.00
N GLU A 394 -26.85 14.76 22.47
CA GLU A 394 -26.26 13.51 21.99
C GLU A 394 -25.32 13.74 20.81
N VAL A 395 -25.73 14.53 19.81
CA VAL A 395 -24.85 14.91 18.70
C VAL A 395 -23.59 15.61 19.17
N GLN A 396 -23.73 16.51 20.15
CA GLN A 396 -22.58 17.22 20.70
C GLN A 396 -21.67 16.26 21.49
N ALA A 397 -22.24 15.37 22.30
CA ALA A 397 -21.47 14.36 23.04
C ALA A 397 -20.62 13.49 22.07
N PHE A 398 -21.22 12.97 20.99
CA PHE A 398 -20.44 12.20 20.00
C PHE A 398 -19.36 13.03 19.30
N ARG A 399 -19.55 14.33 19.15
CA ARG A 399 -18.50 15.22 18.62
C ARG A 399 -17.38 15.41 19.61
N ASP A 400 -17.73 15.62 20.87
CA ASP A 400 -16.77 15.78 21.96
C ASP A 400 -15.96 14.47 22.12
N ASP A 401 -16.61 13.30 22.08
CA ASP A 401 -15.95 11.99 22.08
C ASP A 401 -14.98 11.85 20.89
N ARG A 402 -15.41 12.26 19.70
CA ARG A 402 -14.54 12.26 18.52
C ARG A 402 -13.34 13.18 18.71
N ASP A 403 -13.57 14.42 19.15
CA ASP A 403 -12.52 15.43 19.32
C ASP A 403 -11.54 15.03 20.43
N ASP A 404 -12.01 14.30 21.45
CA ASP A 404 -11.16 13.71 22.48
C ASP A 404 -10.30 12.56 21.93
N ALA A 405 -10.90 11.67 21.15
CA ALA A 405 -10.17 10.59 20.49
C ALA A 405 -9.16 11.14 19.45
N GLU A 406 -9.51 12.23 18.74
CA GLU A 406 -8.61 12.93 17.82
C GLU A 406 -7.40 13.56 18.52
N ARG A 407 -7.55 14.07 19.74
CA ARG A 407 -6.42 14.57 20.52
C ARG A 407 -5.50 13.45 20.96
N GLN A 408 -6.07 12.36 21.47
CA GLN A 408 -5.30 11.20 21.91
C GLN A 408 -4.54 10.53 20.76
N ILE A 409 -5.16 10.44 19.57
CA ILE A 409 -4.49 9.85 18.41
C ILE A 409 -3.36 10.75 17.90
N ASP A 410 -3.52 12.07 18.00
CA ASP A 410 -2.50 13.04 17.62
C ASP A 410 -1.22 12.87 18.47
N GLU A 411 -1.38 12.67 19.78
CA GLU A 411 -0.26 12.39 20.70
C GLU A 411 0.47 11.08 20.32
N LEU A 412 -0.29 10.01 20.05
CA LEU A 412 0.30 8.72 19.65
C LEU A 412 0.97 8.78 18.26
N LEU A 413 0.42 9.57 17.35
CA LEU A 413 1.02 9.80 16.03
C LEU A 413 2.31 10.62 16.12
N GLU A 414 2.39 11.58 17.04
CA GLU A 414 3.62 12.31 17.30
C GLU A 414 4.73 11.38 17.85
N ASP A 415 4.39 10.42 18.69
CA ASP A 415 5.33 9.39 19.14
C ASP A 415 5.81 8.51 17.97
N LEU A 416 4.90 8.10 17.10
CA LEU A 416 5.23 7.33 15.91
C LEU A 416 6.10 8.13 14.93
N LYS A 417 5.80 9.41 14.71
CA LYS A 417 6.62 10.31 13.87
C LYS A 417 8.02 10.45 14.43
N ARG A 418 8.15 10.70 15.73
CA ARG A 418 9.45 10.78 16.40
C ARG A 418 10.23 9.47 16.29
N ALA A 419 9.55 8.33 16.40
CA ALA A 419 10.18 7.03 16.22
C ALA A 419 10.62 6.81 14.76
N ALA A 420 9.80 7.18 13.79
CA ALA A 420 10.14 7.12 12.36
C ALA A 420 11.31 8.03 12.00
N GLU A 421 11.34 9.26 12.54
CA GLU A 421 12.44 10.20 12.32
C GLU A 421 13.77 9.69 12.87
N ARG A 422 13.77 9.03 14.04
CA ARG A 422 15.00 8.42 14.60
C ARG A 422 15.60 7.33 13.71
N VAL A 423 14.79 6.57 12.99
CA VAL A 423 15.25 5.48 12.11
C VAL A 423 15.43 5.92 10.67
N ARG A 424 14.94 7.09 10.30
CA ARG A 424 14.90 7.65 8.96
C ARG A 424 16.24 7.55 8.25
N GLU A 425 17.26 8.21 8.79
CA GLU A 425 18.59 8.28 8.15
C GLU A 425 19.19 6.89 7.94
N THR A 426 19.03 6.00 8.94
CA THR A 426 19.52 4.64 8.85
C THR A 426 18.77 3.84 7.79
N LEU A 427 17.43 4.00 7.70
CA LEU A 427 16.60 3.32 6.71
C LEU A 427 16.92 3.80 5.30
N GLU A 428 17.03 5.12 5.10
CA GLU A 428 17.43 5.74 3.83
C GLU A 428 18.82 5.25 3.39
N ALA A 429 19.79 5.22 4.32
CA ALA A 429 21.15 4.75 4.05
C ALA A 429 21.19 3.25 3.70
N ARG A 430 20.44 2.40 4.43
CA ARG A 430 20.35 0.96 4.15
C ARG A 430 19.68 0.68 2.82
N PHE A 431 18.60 1.40 2.52
CA PHE A 431 17.95 1.34 1.23
C PHE A 431 18.91 1.73 0.10
N HIS A 432 19.57 2.88 0.20
CA HIS A 432 20.50 3.37 -0.81
C HIS A 432 21.68 2.41 -1.02
N LYS A 433 22.27 1.87 0.06
CA LYS A 433 23.36 0.89 -0.02
C LYS A 433 23.01 -0.33 -0.86
N ARG A 434 21.72 -0.75 -0.86
CA ARG A 434 21.25 -1.91 -1.61
C ARG A 434 20.76 -1.55 -3.01
N ALA A 435 20.16 -0.36 -3.15
CA ALA A 435 19.63 0.11 -4.44
C ALA A 435 20.74 0.52 -5.41
N ALA A 436 21.79 1.18 -4.93
CA ALA A 436 22.86 1.72 -5.77
C ALA A 436 23.60 0.66 -6.61
N PRO A 437 23.92 -0.55 -6.13
CA PRO A 437 24.53 -1.59 -6.96
C PRO A 437 23.55 -2.25 -7.94
N PHE A 438 22.25 -2.22 -7.63
CA PHE A 438 21.23 -2.89 -8.44
C PHE A 438 20.75 -2.02 -9.59
N PHE A 439 20.29 -0.79 -9.28
CA PHE A 439 19.77 0.13 -10.28
C PHE A 439 20.91 0.90 -10.96
N ALA A 440 20.71 1.18 -12.19
CA ALA A 440 21.61 2.04 -12.93
C ALA A 440 21.22 3.52 -12.77
N GLU A 441 19.93 3.81 -12.56
CA GLU A 441 19.46 5.13 -12.14
C GLU A 441 19.83 5.37 -10.67
N ARG A 442 20.08 6.63 -10.35
CA ARG A 442 20.21 6.99 -8.93
C ARG A 442 18.83 6.97 -8.29
N VAL A 443 18.69 6.19 -7.25
CA VAL A 443 17.46 6.01 -6.50
C VAL A 443 17.69 6.41 -5.06
N ARG A 444 16.76 7.11 -4.47
CA ARG A 444 16.76 7.40 -3.03
C ARG A 444 15.38 7.21 -2.43
N LEU A 445 15.37 6.75 -1.21
CA LEU A 445 14.20 6.75 -0.35
C LEU A 445 14.13 8.10 0.34
N VAL A 446 12.97 8.71 0.41
CA VAL A 446 12.77 10.02 1.02
C VAL A 446 11.61 9.94 2.00
N TYR A 447 11.84 10.43 3.22
CA TYR A 447 10.78 10.57 4.21
C TYR A 447 9.80 11.65 3.77
N ALA A 448 8.55 11.28 3.54
CA ALA A 448 7.49 12.14 3.04
C ALA A 448 6.18 11.83 3.77
N PRO A 449 5.94 12.44 4.94
CA PRO A 449 4.72 12.20 5.70
C PRO A 449 3.47 12.47 4.87
N ARG A 450 2.49 11.57 4.95
CA ARG A 450 1.23 11.66 4.23
C ARG A 450 0.14 12.24 5.13
N GLU A 451 -0.49 13.30 4.66
CA GLU A 451 -1.66 13.86 5.31
C GLU A 451 -2.93 13.15 4.86
N THR A 452 -3.73 12.70 5.82
CA THR A 452 -5.04 12.09 5.54
C THR A 452 -5.98 12.27 6.74
N ARG A 453 -7.28 12.06 6.52
CA ARG A 453 -8.31 12.16 7.56
C ARG A 453 -8.71 10.79 8.06
N ILE A 454 -9.09 10.75 9.33
CA ILE A 454 -9.79 9.64 9.95
C ILE A 454 -11.27 10.02 10.01
N GLY A 455 -12.15 9.23 9.36
CA GLY A 455 -13.56 9.59 9.19
C GLY A 455 -13.82 10.64 8.11
N GLN A 456 -15.05 11.11 8.00
CA GLN A 456 -15.46 12.07 6.95
C GLN A 456 -15.42 13.53 7.43
N GLY A 457 -15.68 13.79 8.71
CA GLY A 457 -15.75 15.13 9.31
C GLY A 457 -14.56 15.51 10.21
N GLY A 458 -13.55 14.62 10.32
CA GLY A 458 -12.46 14.74 11.28
C GLY A 458 -11.30 15.65 10.85
N ARG A 459 -10.32 15.79 11.75
CA ARG A 459 -9.06 16.50 11.51
C ARG A 459 -8.18 15.76 10.51
N VAL A 460 -7.27 16.51 9.90
CA VAL A 460 -6.19 15.95 9.08
C VAL A 460 -5.05 15.54 9.98
N PHE A 461 -4.60 14.30 9.83
CA PHE A 461 -3.47 13.73 10.54
C PHE A 461 -2.33 13.48 9.57
N SER A 462 -1.11 13.63 10.06
CA SER A 462 0.10 13.36 9.31
C SER A 462 0.65 12.00 9.72
N PHE A 463 0.78 11.10 8.75
CA PHE A 463 1.26 9.73 8.95
C PHE A 463 2.68 9.60 8.38
N PRO A 464 3.62 8.95 9.09
CA PRO A 464 4.95 8.72 8.57
C PRO A 464 4.89 7.81 7.35
N ALA A 465 5.55 8.24 6.29
CA ALA A 465 5.65 7.50 5.04
C ALA A 465 6.97 7.81 4.34
N PHE A 466 7.37 6.90 3.46
CA PHE A 466 8.54 7.05 2.60
C PHE A 466 8.10 6.94 1.14
N GLU A 467 8.75 7.71 0.30
CA GLU A 467 8.52 7.72 -1.14
C GLU A 467 9.82 7.51 -1.89
N ILE A 468 9.70 7.09 -3.13
CA ILE A 468 10.84 6.87 -4.02
C ILE A 468 11.08 8.09 -4.89
N GLU A 469 12.31 8.56 -4.92
CA GLU A 469 12.78 9.51 -5.91
C GLU A 469 13.86 8.86 -6.78
N MET A 470 13.75 9.06 -8.08
CA MET A 470 14.67 8.52 -9.07
C MET A 470 15.09 9.57 -10.08
N THR A 471 16.32 9.45 -10.55
CA THR A 471 16.76 10.20 -11.74
C THR A 471 16.34 9.47 -13.01
N SER A 472 16.18 10.20 -14.09
CA SER A 472 16.00 9.63 -15.45
C SER A 472 16.65 10.54 -16.48
N GLY A 473 16.84 10.04 -17.70
CA GLY A 473 17.31 10.86 -18.81
C GLY A 473 16.41 12.07 -19.11
N ALA A 474 15.10 11.88 -18.94
CA ALA A 474 14.13 12.96 -19.11
C ALA A 474 14.20 14.07 -18.05
N THR A 475 14.75 13.78 -16.87
CA THR A 475 14.89 14.74 -15.75
C THR A 475 16.28 15.37 -15.67
N GLN A 476 17.11 15.22 -16.69
CA GLN A 476 18.49 15.74 -16.75
C GLN A 476 19.33 15.39 -15.52
N GLY A 477 19.05 14.24 -14.90
CA GLY A 477 19.74 13.76 -13.69
C GLY A 477 19.22 14.34 -12.38
N GLU A 478 18.16 15.12 -12.38
CA GLU A 478 17.46 15.54 -11.17
C GLU A 478 16.64 14.40 -10.56
N PHE A 479 16.54 14.41 -9.25
CA PHE A 479 15.69 13.49 -8.53
C PHE A 479 14.24 13.94 -8.63
N VAL A 480 13.38 13.07 -9.12
CA VAL A 480 11.93 13.29 -9.19
C VAL A 480 11.23 12.16 -8.47
N ARG A 481 10.20 12.53 -7.70
CA ARG A 481 9.32 11.58 -7.03
C ARG A 481 8.65 10.70 -8.09
N ARG A 482 8.63 9.39 -7.84
CA ARG A 482 8.06 8.39 -8.74
C ARG A 482 6.90 7.68 -8.08
N ARG A 483 5.88 7.37 -8.86
CA ARG A 483 4.79 6.46 -8.48
C ARG A 483 5.01 5.10 -9.12
N ALA A 484 4.26 4.10 -8.66
CA ALA A 484 4.37 2.72 -9.16
C ALA A 484 4.14 2.58 -10.67
N ASP A 485 3.30 3.45 -11.24
CA ASP A 485 2.98 3.50 -12.67
C ASP A 485 4.05 4.20 -13.54
N GLN A 486 5.00 4.86 -12.90
CA GLN A 486 6.07 5.64 -13.56
C GLN A 486 7.41 4.91 -13.62
N VAL A 487 7.45 3.67 -13.21
CA VAL A 487 8.63 2.82 -13.20
C VAL A 487 8.34 1.49 -13.89
N SER A 488 9.36 0.81 -14.41
CA SER A 488 9.19 -0.50 -15.03
C SER A 488 8.74 -1.55 -14.00
N LEU A 489 8.22 -2.69 -14.47
CA LEU A 489 7.79 -3.77 -13.59
C LEU A 489 8.94 -4.24 -12.68
N SER A 490 10.11 -4.46 -13.25
CA SER A 490 11.29 -4.88 -12.49
C SER A 490 11.74 -3.81 -11.49
N GLN A 491 11.76 -2.54 -11.88
CA GLN A 491 12.06 -1.45 -10.94
C GLN A 491 11.05 -1.42 -9.81
N ARG A 492 9.75 -1.53 -10.11
CA ARG A 492 8.68 -1.51 -9.11
C ARG A 492 8.84 -2.63 -8.08
N GLU A 493 9.10 -3.86 -8.53
CA GLU A 493 9.24 -5.01 -7.65
C GLU A 493 10.53 -4.96 -6.84
N TYR A 494 11.65 -4.63 -7.45
CA TYR A 494 12.94 -4.61 -6.75
C TYR A 494 13.09 -3.41 -5.80
N LEU A 495 12.48 -2.28 -6.08
CA LEU A 495 12.40 -1.18 -5.11
C LEU A 495 11.62 -1.62 -3.87
N ASP A 496 10.52 -2.37 -4.06
CA ASP A 496 9.74 -2.90 -2.94
C ASP A 496 10.51 -3.96 -2.14
N ILE A 497 11.20 -4.88 -2.82
CA ILE A 497 12.06 -5.89 -2.17
C ILE A 497 13.19 -5.21 -1.38
N ILE A 498 13.87 -4.23 -1.96
CA ILE A 498 14.96 -3.50 -1.31
C ILE A 498 14.43 -2.72 -0.08
N PHE A 499 13.25 -2.14 -0.18
CA PHE A 499 12.62 -1.46 0.95
C PHE A 499 12.31 -2.43 2.10
N ARG A 500 11.78 -3.62 1.81
CA ARG A 500 11.57 -4.68 2.81
C ARG A 500 12.88 -5.13 3.45
N MET A 501 13.91 -5.35 2.63
CA MET A 501 15.27 -5.68 3.13
C MET A 501 15.81 -4.58 4.07
N ALA A 502 15.59 -3.31 3.72
CA ALA A 502 16.02 -2.20 4.57
C ALA A 502 15.23 -2.15 5.89
N ILE A 503 13.93 -2.40 5.86
CA ILE A 503 13.10 -2.49 7.07
C ILE A 503 13.57 -3.63 7.97
N ILE A 504 13.79 -4.83 7.42
CA ILE A 504 14.28 -5.98 8.20
C ILE A 504 15.64 -5.68 8.81
N ASP A 505 16.56 -5.08 8.04
CA ASP A 505 17.92 -4.77 8.47
C ASP A 505 17.98 -3.70 9.58
N VAL A 506 17.05 -2.74 9.57
CA VAL A 506 17.04 -1.59 10.50
C VAL A 506 16.17 -1.86 11.73
N LEU A 507 15.00 -2.48 11.54
CA LEU A 507 13.98 -2.57 12.58
C LEU A 507 13.93 -3.93 13.28
N SER A 508 14.66 -4.93 12.79
CA SER A 508 14.79 -6.22 13.48
C SER A 508 16.00 -6.21 14.41
N SER A 509 15.77 -6.34 15.70
CA SER A 509 16.82 -6.35 16.73
C SER A 509 17.66 -7.62 16.75
N SER A 510 17.16 -8.72 16.18
CA SER A 510 17.77 -10.07 16.26
C SER A 510 17.94 -10.75 14.90
N GLY A 511 18.02 -9.97 13.83
CA GLY A 511 18.05 -10.50 12.47
C GLY A 511 16.65 -10.72 11.87
N GLY A 512 16.56 -11.35 10.71
CA GLY A 512 15.29 -11.56 10.06
C GLY A 512 15.40 -12.38 8.79
N SER A 513 14.23 -12.76 8.29
CA SER A 513 14.13 -13.55 7.06
C SER A 513 13.26 -12.83 6.02
N LEU A 514 13.65 -12.94 4.76
CA LEU A 514 12.85 -12.50 3.62
C LEU A 514 12.52 -13.72 2.74
N VAL A 515 11.24 -13.94 2.48
CA VAL A 515 10.74 -15.03 1.64
C VAL A 515 10.18 -14.44 0.36
N VAL A 516 10.76 -14.79 -0.78
CA VAL A 516 10.36 -14.24 -2.08
C VAL A 516 10.01 -15.36 -3.04
N ASP A 517 8.86 -15.23 -3.71
CA ASP A 517 8.37 -16.15 -4.70
C ASP A 517 8.55 -15.57 -6.10
N GLY A 518 9.32 -16.25 -6.94
CA GLY A 518 9.63 -15.87 -8.32
C GLY A 518 10.37 -14.54 -8.46
N PRO A 519 11.46 -14.28 -7.72
CA PRO A 519 12.17 -13.00 -7.81
C PRO A 519 12.76 -12.75 -9.21
N GLU A 520 13.01 -13.80 -9.99
CA GLU A 520 13.55 -13.72 -11.34
C GLU A 520 12.50 -13.31 -12.40
N GLY A 521 11.21 -13.43 -12.08
CA GLY A 521 10.13 -13.34 -13.07
C GLY A 521 9.98 -11.97 -13.75
N SER A 522 10.47 -10.91 -13.12
CA SER A 522 10.41 -9.54 -13.66
C SER A 522 11.77 -8.98 -14.08
N VAL A 523 12.84 -9.79 -14.00
CA VAL A 523 14.22 -9.32 -14.20
C VAL A 523 14.73 -9.77 -15.57
N ASP A 524 15.24 -8.82 -16.34
CA ASP A 524 15.96 -9.13 -17.57
C ASP A 524 17.26 -9.87 -17.27
N ALA A 525 17.69 -10.72 -18.20
CA ALA A 525 18.90 -11.52 -18.06
C ALA A 525 20.17 -10.70 -17.70
N VAL A 526 20.22 -9.43 -18.13
CA VAL A 526 21.32 -8.49 -17.81
C VAL A 526 21.37 -8.13 -16.32
N PHE A 527 20.20 -8.06 -15.68
CA PHE A 527 20.10 -7.73 -14.25
C PHE A 527 20.05 -8.97 -13.35
N ALA A 528 19.96 -10.16 -13.92
CA ALA A 528 19.83 -11.40 -13.16
C ALA A 528 20.99 -11.61 -12.16
N GLU A 529 22.21 -11.32 -12.57
CA GLU A 529 23.39 -11.41 -11.70
C GLU A 529 23.31 -10.38 -10.56
N ARG A 530 22.95 -9.13 -10.85
CA ARG A 530 22.77 -8.09 -9.82
C ARG A 530 21.67 -8.43 -8.83
N ALA A 531 20.60 -9.05 -9.31
CA ALA A 531 19.52 -9.54 -8.48
C ALA A 531 20.00 -10.67 -7.54
N GLY A 532 20.79 -11.60 -8.06
CA GLY A 532 21.44 -12.63 -7.25
C GLY A 532 22.39 -12.04 -6.20
N ASP A 533 23.17 -11.04 -6.57
CA ASP A 533 24.03 -10.30 -5.65
C ASP A 533 23.27 -9.60 -4.54
N LEU A 534 22.15 -9.00 -4.85
CA LEU A 534 21.29 -8.33 -3.88
C LEU A 534 20.87 -9.29 -2.77
N PHE A 535 20.34 -10.48 -3.13
CA PHE A 535 19.91 -11.48 -2.17
C PHE A 535 21.09 -12.11 -1.41
N SER A 536 22.19 -12.39 -2.11
CA SER A 536 23.40 -12.90 -1.49
C SER A 536 23.98 -11.91 -0.46
N ASN A 537 24.10 -10.64 -0.82
CA ASN A 537 24.58 -9.59 0.08
C ASN A 537 23.63 -9.36 1.27
N PHE A 538 22.34 -9.52 1.09
CA PHE A 538 21.39 -9.44 2.21
C PHE A 538 21.60 -10.61 3.18
N ALA A 539 21.67 -11.83 2.67
CA ALA A 539 21.88 -13.03 3.48
C ALA A 539 23.30 -13.14 4.11
N ALA A 540 24.25 -12.34 3.65
CA ALA A 540 25.58 -12.23 4.27
C ALA A 540 25.57 -11.43 5.59
N GLY A 541 24.47 -10.71 5.90
CA GLY A 541 24.32 -10.00 7.18
C GLY A 541 24.17 -10.97 8.35
N THR A 542 24.57 -10.52 9.53
CA THR A 542 24.44 -11.32 10.75
C THR A 542 22.97 -11.61 11.02
N ASP A 543 22.62 -12.88 11.16
CA ASP A 543 21.25 -13.36 11.42
C ASP A 543 20.18 -12.97 10.38
N LEU A 544 20.63 -12.54 9.19
CA LEU A 544 19.73 -12.32 8.04
C LEU A 544 19.68 -13.56 7.15
N SER A 545 18.52 -13.85 6.59
CA SER A 545 18.34 -14.99 5.69
C SER A 545 17.36 -14.69 4.57
N THR A 546 17.50 -15.42 3.46
CA THR A 546 16.56 -15.41 2.35
C THR A 546 16.06 -16.82 2.03
N ILE A 547 14.79 -16.95 1.73
CA ILE A 547 14.19 -18.14 1.17
C ILE A 547 13.58 -17.74 -0.17
N LEU A 548 14.11 -18.28 -1.26
CA LEU A 548 13.70 -17.94 -2.60
C LEU A 548 13.07 -19.15 -3.28
N ALA A 549 11.87 -19.00 -3.81
CA ALA A 549 11.29 -19.96 -4.73
C ALA A 549 11.55 -19.47 -6.16
N CYS A 550 12.43 -20.15 -6.90
CA CYS A 550 12.89 -19.70 -8.22
C CYS A 550 12.58 -20.74 -9.29
N ASN A 551 12.28 -20.29 -10.49
CA ASN A 551 12.27 -21.11 -11.67
C ASN A 551 13.69 -21.29 -12.23
N ILE A 552 13.88 -22.36 -12.99
CA ILE A 552 15.11 -22.54 -13.77
C ILE A 552 15.00 -21.65 -15.00
N VAL A 553 15.62 -20.47 -14.92
CA VAL A 553 15.68 -19.51 -16.03
C VAL A 553 17.13 -19.35 -16.52
N GLU A 554 17.31 -18.92 -17.74
CA GLU A 554 18.62 -18.52 -18.25
C GLU A 554 19.08 -17.23 -17.57
N GLY A 555 20.36 -17.17 -17.21
CA GLY A 555 20.98 -16.04 -16.53
C GLY A 555 21.64 -16.42 -15.22
N GLY A 556 22.51 -15.57 -14.73
CA GLY A 556 23.33 -15.81 -13.56
C GLY A 556 22.63 -15.69 -12.20
N PHE A 557 21.28 -15.58 -12.14
CA PHE A 557 20.55 -15.30 -10.90
C PHE A 557 20.84 -16.31 -9.78
N ILE A 558 20.59 -17.61 -10.04
CA ILE A 558 20.76 -18.66 -9.02
C ILE A 558 22.23 -18.86 -8.66
N PRO A 559 23.17 -19.00 -9.62
CA PRO A 559 24.61 -19.08 -9.31
C PRO A 559 25.08 -17.90 -8.48
N GLN A 560 24.67 -16.69 -8.81
CA GLN A 560 25.09 -15.47 -8.11
C GLN A 560 24.46 -15.35 -6.72
N THR A 561 23.21 -15.78 -6.55
CA THR A 561 22.58 -15.89 -5.23
C THR A 561 23.34 -16.85 -4.32
N LEU A 562 23.90 -17.92 -4.88
CA LEU A 562 24.66 -18.95 -4.14
C LEU A 562 26.18 -18.64 -4.03
N ARG A 563 26.63 -17.46 -4.43
CA ARG A 563 28.08 -17.13 -4.47
C ARG A 563 28.81 -17.19 -3.14
N LEU A 564 28.11 -17.04 -2.02
CA LEU A 564 28.68 -17.22 -0.68
C LEU A 564 29.06 -18.67 -0.37
N PHE A 565 28.64 -19.62 -1.18
CA PHE A 565 28.89 -21.04 -1.03
C PHE A 565 29.89 -21.50 -2.11
N PRO A 566 31.21 -21.58 -1.79
CA PRO A 566 32.26 -21.74 -2.81
C PRO A 566 32.27 -23.13 -3.46
N THR A 567 31.80 -24.17 -2.76
CA THR A 567 31.80 -25.53 -3.27
C THR A 567 30.44 -25.94 -3.83
N ALA A 568 30.43 -26.80 -4.84
CA ALA A 568 29.18 -27.36 -5.39
C ALA A 568 28.36 -28.10 -4.31
N GLU A 569 29.01 -28.78 -3.38
CA GLU A 569 28.36 -29.45 -2.26
C GLU A 569 27.68 -28.46 -1.33
N ALA A 570 28.38 -27.38 -0.94
CA ALA A 570 27.79 -26.33 -0.12
C ALA A 570 26.57 -25.68 -0.80
N ARG A 571 26.60 -25.49 -2.12
CA ARG A 571 25.46 -24.97 -2.90
C ARG A 571 24.30 -25.98 -2.93
N ARG A 572 24.57 -27.27 -3.16
CA ARG A 572 23.53 -28.33 -3.13
C ARG A 572 22.80 -28.38 -1.80
N ASN A 573 23.51 -28.19 -0.68
CA ASN A 573 22.93 -28.19 0.66
C ASN A 573 22.02 -26.97 0.92
N ARG A 574 22.02 -25.96 0.05
CA ARG A 574 21.16 -24.76 0.12
C ARG A 574 20.02 -24.76 -0.89
N VAL A 575 19.96 -25.75 -1.75
CA VAL A 575 18.95 -25.83 -2.82
C VAL A 575 18.05 -27.03 -2.60
N VAL A 576 16.77 -26.79 -2.50
CA VAL A 576 15.73 -27.84 -2.51
C VAL A 576 15.20 -27.97 -3.94
N ASN A 577 15.53 -29.07 -4.61
CA ASN A 577 15.02 -29.33 -5.94
C ASN A 577 13.60 -29.93 -5.87
N LEU A 578 12.59 -29.10 -6.03
CA LEU A 578 11.17 -29.48 -5.97
C LEU A 578 10.77 -30.43 -7.12
N ILE A 579 11.48 -30.41 -8.24
CA ILE A 579 11.22 -31.32 -9.40
C ILE A 579 11.43 -32.79 -8.99
N LYS A 580 12.39 -33.06 -8.12
CA LYS A 580 12.64 -34.44 -7.61
C LYS A 580 11.50 -34.96 -6.76
N SER A 581 10.78 -34.09 -6.05
CA SER A 581 9.69 -34.45 -5.16
C SER A 581 8.31 -34.30 -5.79
N ALA A 582 8.21 -33.70 -6.99
CA ALA A 582 6.96 -33.45 -7.67
C ALA A 582 6.36 -34.72 -8.25
N THR A 583 5.04 -34.86 -8.23
CA THR A 583 4.32 -35.87 -8.99
C THR A 583 4.57 -35.67 -10.49
N PRO A 584 5.03 -36.69 -11.22
CA PRO A 584 5.42 -36.53 -12.61
C PRO A 584 4.23 -36.14 -13.51
N THR A 585 4.19 -34.88 -13.94
CA THR A 585 3.33 -34.43 -15.05
C THR A 585 3.84 -34.98 -16.38
N ALA A 586 3.06 -34.88 -17.46
CA ALA A 586 3.51 -35.30 -18.79
C ALA A 586 4.82 -34.58 -19.20
N ALA A 587 4.86 -33.25 -19.02
CA ALA A 587 6.05 -32.45 -19.31
C ALA A 587 7.25 -32.84 -18.42
N LEU A 588 7.03 -33.13 -17.14
CA LEU A 588 8.11 -33.53 -16.24
C LEU A 588 8.65 -34.91 -16.58
N ARG A 589 7.81 -35.83 -17.08
CA ARG A 589 8.27 -37.16 -17.56
C ARG A 589 9.14 -37.06 -18.80
N GLU A 590 8.77 -36.17 -19.71
CA GLU A 590 9.49 -35.97 -20.98
C GLU A 590 10.79 -35.21 -20.79
N LEU A 591 10.77 -34.12 -20.02
CA LEU A 591 11.87 -33.16 -19.91
C LEU A 591 12.74 -33.34 -18.64
N ARG A 592 12.47 -34.35 -17.82
CA ARG A 592 13.20 -34.59 -16.56
C ARG A 592 14.72 -34.64 -16.70
N PRO A 593 15.30 -35.35 -17.68
CA PRO A 593 16.76 -35.38 -17.84
C PRO A 593 17.33 -33.97 -18.15
N GLU A 594 16.60 -33.20 -18.91
CA GLU A 594 17.01 -31.83 -19.24
C GLU A 594 16.96 -30.90 -18.03
N TYR A 595 15.90 -30.99 -17.21
CA TYR A 595 15.81 -30.27 -15.94
C TYR A 595 16.93 -30.66 -14.98
N GLU A 596 17.21 -31.94 -14.82
CA GLU A 596 18.27 -32.41 -13.93
C GLU A 596 19.65 -31.93 -14.40
N ARG A 597 19.91 -31.97 -15.71
CA ARG A 597 21.13 -31.44 -16.31
C ARG A 597 21.27 -29.93 -16.05
N LYS A 598 20.21 -29.15 -16.26
CA LYS A 598 20.23 -27.71 -16.01
C LYS A 598 20.46 -27.35 -14.53
N VAL A 599 19.87 -28.11 -13.61
CA VAL A 599 20.14 -27.94 -12.18
C VAL A 599 21.62 -28.21 -11.86
N GLU A 600 22.20 -29.25 -12.39
CA GLU A 600 23.62 -29.56 -12.16
C GLU A 600 24.55 -28.52 -12.81
N GLU A 601 24.23 -28.02 -13.99
CA GLU A 601 24.95 -26.91 -14.62
C GLU A 601 24.95 -25.69 -13.69
N ILE A 602 23.77 -25.24 -13.20
CA ILE A 602 23.60 -24.10 -12.30
C ILE A 602 24.37 -24.28 -10.99
N LEU A 603 24.34 -25.49 -10.40
CA LEU A 603 25.03 -25.77 -9.13
C LEU A 603 26.55 -25.90 -9.28
N SER A 604 27.03 -26.28 -10.45
CA SER A 604 28.46 -26.40 -10.77
C SER A 604 29.05 -25.10 -11.31
N GLU A 605 28.24 -24.21 -11.86
CA GLU A 605 28.67 -22.94 -12.41
C GLU A 605 29.32 -22.06 -11.31
N ARG A 606 30.52 -21.54 -11.59
CA ARG A 606 31.17 -20.63 -10.66
C ARG A 606 30.53 -19.24 -10.81
N PRO A 607 30.20 -18.57 -9.70
CA PRO A 607 29.75 -17.18 -9.76
C PRO A 607 30.82 -16.34 -10.49
N ARG A 608 30.37 -15.45 -11.36
CA ARG A 608 31.26 -14.48 -11.98
C ARG A 608 31.65 -13.41 -10.94
N HIS A 609 32.93 -13.14 -10.83
CA HIS A 609 33.50 -12.13 -9.90
C HIS A 609 33.24 -10.71 -10.38
#